data_49a6ece0f0bc76d38a49bbdb56d9e809
#
_entry.id   49a6ece0f0bc76d38a49bbdb56d9e809
#
_cell.length_a   1.000
_cell.length_b   1.000
_cell.length_c   1.000
_cell.angle_alpha   90.00
_cell.angle_beta   90.00
_cell.angle_gamma   90.00
#
_symmetry.space_group_name_H-M   'P 1'
#
loop_
_entity.id
_entity.type
_entity.pdbx_description
1 polymer ?
#
loop_
_entity_poly.entity_id
_entity_poly.type
_entity_poly.pdbx_seq_one_letter_code
_entity_poly.pdbx_strand_id
1 'polypeptide(L)'
;MLFRSCTGYEIHMGESRICEENAQGFIQLTNQSDLSTRADGCVRENVAGTYLHGIFDEVGFCGRLIETLSRQKGRNSAVSGQMSFWEYKQREYDKLADVILENMDMEYLYRVMGRA
;
A
#
# COMPACT_ATOMS: atom_id res chain seq x y z
N MET A 1 -3.97 -14.34 -14.68
CA MET A 1 -3.77 -14.06 -13.27
C MET A 1 -4.89 -13.14 -12.82
N LEU A 2 -5.84 -13.60 -12.01
CA LEU A 2 -6.95 -12.78 -11.55
C LEU A 2 -6.46 -11.92 -10.38
N PHE A 3 -6.21 -10.64 -10.64
CA PHE A 3 -5.98 -9.67 -9.59
C PHE A 3 -7.32 -9.29 -8.95
N ARG A 4 -7.36 -9.31 -7.64
CA ARG A 4 -8.43 -8.67 -6.90
C ARG A 4 -8.17 -7.16 -6.87
N SER A 5 -9.22 -6.39 -6.75
CA SER A 5 -9.12 -4.93 -6.59
C SER A 5 -8.33 -4.58 -5.33
N CYS A 6 -7.47 -3.60 -5.45
CA CYS A 6 -6.83 -2.92 -4.34
C CYS A 6 -7.19 -1.44 -4.39
N THR A 7 -7.08 -0.76 -3.27
CA THR A 7 -7.34 0.66 -3.15
C THR A 7 -6.04 1.40 -2.91
N GLY A 8 -5.91 2.57 -3.51
CA GLY A 8 -4.74 3.42 -3.34
C GLY A 8 -5.02 4.84 -3.79
N TYR A 9 -3.99 5.64 -3.89
CA TYR A 9 -4.07 7.03 -4.33
C TYR A 9 -2.92 7.36 -5.28
N GLU A 10 -3.13 8.36 -6.13
CA GLU A 10 -2.10 8.89 -7.01
C GLU A 10 -1.71 10.30 -6.61
N ILE A 11 -0.40 10.53 -6.58
CA ILE A 11 0.18 11.87 -6.44
C ILE A 11 1.31 11.97 -7.45
N HIS A 12 1.02 12.52 -8.62
CA HIS A 12 2.05 12.83 -9.61
C HIS A 12 1.64 14.01 -10.47
N MET A 13 2.62 14.66 -11.06
CA MET A 13 2.42 15.71 -12.05
C MET A 13 2.91 15.23 -13.42
N GLY A 14 2.24 15.66 -14.47
CA GLY A 14 2.58 15.29 -15.83
C GLY A 14 1.86 14.02 -16.31
N GLU A 15 2.14 13.65 -17.54
CA GLU A 15 1.55 12.51 -18.23
C GLU A 15 2.65 11.56 -18.67
N SER A 16 2.52 10.28 -18.30
CA SER A 16 3.44 9.23 -18.73
C SER A 16 2.85 8.44 -19.88
N ARG A 17 3.69 8.13 -20.85
CA ARG A 17 3.30 7.36 -22.04
C ARG A 17 4.22 6.16 -22.21
N ILE A 18 3.64 5.03 -22.56
CA ILE A 18 4.40 3.86 -22.97
C ILE A 18 4.94 4.10 -24.38
N CYS A 19 6.26 4.12 -24.52
CA CYS A 19 6.94 4.39 -25.80
C CYS A 19 7.40 3.13 -26.53
N GLU A 20 7.29 1.95 -25.90
CA GLU A 20 7.77 0.70 -26.45
C GLU A 20 6.61 -0.26 -26.75
N GLU A 21 6.65 -0.90 -27.93
CA GLU A 21 5.60 -1.83 -28.39
C GLU A 21 5.43 -3.06 -27.52
N ASN A 22 6.49 -3.50 -26.81
CA ASN A 22 6.48 -4.68 -25.96
C ASN A 22 6.11 -4.40 -24.50
N ALA A 23 5.83 -3.16 -24.14
CA ALA A 23 5.40 -2.77 -22.82
C ALA A 23 3.87 -2.69 -22.75
N GLN A 24 3.30 -3.21 -21.66
CA GLN A 24 1.85 -3.22 -21.44
C GLN A 24 1.49 -2.45 -20.17
N GLY A 25 0.27 -1.94 -20.09
CA GLY A 25 -0.26 -1.37 -18.87
C GLY A 25 -0.24 -2.42 -17.73
N PHE A 26 0.17 -2.00 -16.57
CA PHE A 26 0.32 -2.90 -15.42
C PHE A 26 -1.01 -3.16 -14.70
N ILE A 27 -1.78 -2.10 -14.45
CA ILE A 27 -3.06 -2.17 -13.75
C ILE A 27 -4.13 -1.35 -14.49
N GLN A 28 -5.38 -1.62 -14.16
CA GLN A 28 -6.51 -0.79 -14.55
C GLN A 28 -6.98 -0.02 -13.33
N LEU A 29 -6.90 1.31 -13.39
CA LEU A 29 -7.42 2.20 -12.38
C LEU A 29 -8.90 2.50 -12.64
N THR A 30 -9.68 2.52 -11.58
CA THR A 30 -11.06 3.02 -11.60
C THR A 30 -11.15 4.18 -10.62
N ASN A 31 -11.48 5.36 -11.13
CA ASN A 31 -11.69 6.53 -10.29
C ASN A 31 -13.00 6.36 -9.50
N GLN A 32 -12.94 6.51 -8.17
CA GLN A 32 -14.11 6.32 -7.31
C GLN A 32 -15.16 7.43 -7.46
N SER A 33 -14.76 8.60 -7.93
CA SER A 33 -15.67 9.75 -8.03
C SER A 33 -16.58 9.70 -9.27
N ASP A 34 -16.04 9.28 -10.42
CA ASP A 34 -16.73 9.31 -11.71
C ASP A 34 -16.82 7.93 -12.39
N LEU A 35 -16.24 6.90 -11.76
CA LEU A 35 -16.16 5.52 -12.26
C LEU A 35 -15.42 5.39 -13.60
N SER A 36 -14.71 6.42 -14.02
CA SER A 36 -13.86 6.35 -15.21
C SER A 36 -12.74 5.33 -15.02
N THR A 37 -12.36 4.66 -16.10
CA THR A 37 -11.30 3.65 -16.05
C THR A 37 -10.19 4.03 -17.03
N ARG A 38 -8.94 3.77 -16.60
CA ARG A 38 -7.75 3.94 -17.45
C ARG A 38 -6.67 2.92 -17.10
N ALA A 39 -5.82 2.62 -18.06
CA ALA A 39 -4.62 1.86 -17.77
C ALA A 39 -3.60 2.72 -17.03
N ASP A 40 -2.88 2.12 -16.09
CA ASP A 40 -1.78 2.77 -15.38
C ASP A 40 -0.58 1.84 -15.26
N GLY A 41 0.56 2.50 -15.13
CA GLY A 41 1.84 1.83 -15.00
C GLY A 41 2.29 1.14 -16.26
N CYS A 42 3.33 0.36 -16.10
CA CYS A 42 3.96 -0.38 -17.19
C CYS A 42 4.51 -1.70 -16.66
N VAL A 43 4.38 -2.75 -17.45
CA VAL A 43 5.05 -4.02 -17.20
C VAL A 43 5.82 -4.46 -18.44
N ARG A 44 7.07 -4.83 -18.22
CA ARG A 44 7.94 -5.41 -19.24
C ARG A 44 8.82 -6.47 -18.59
N GLU A 45 8.74 -7.70 -19.08
CA GLU A 45 9.48 -8.83 -18.53
C GLU A 45 9.25 -8.99 -17.01
N ASN A 46 10.30 -8.77 -16.22
CA ASN A 46 10.28 -8.88 -14.75
C ASN A 46 10.27 -7.51 -14.05
N VAL A 47 10.05 -6.43 -14.80
CA VAL A 47 9.96 -5.07 -14.26
C VAL A 47 8.53 -4.58 -14.37
N ALA A 48 7.99 -4.05 -13.29
CA ALA A 48 6.68 -3.43 -13.25
C ALA A 48 6.72 -2.13 -12.44
N GLY A 49 5.95 -1.15 -12.85
CA GLY A 49 5.82 0.12 -12.16
C GLY A 49 4.39 0.66 -12.26
N THR A 50 3.97 1.43 -11.29
CA THR A 50 2.66 2.08 -11.24
C THR A 50 2.76 3.38 -10.46
N TYR A 51 1.86 4.31 -10.72
CA TYR A 51 1.68 5.53 -9.92
C TYR A 51 0.72 5.32 -8.74
N LEU A 52 0.09 4.15 -8.64
CA LEU A 52 -0.79 3.86 -7.51
C LEU A 52 0.03 3.68 -6.23
N HIS A 53 -0.05 4.66 -5.33
CA HIS A 53 0.55 4.59 -4.01
C HIS A 53 -0.30 3.71 -3.09
N GLY A 54 0.35 3.05 -2.12
CA GLY A 54 -0.34 2.19 -1.17
C GLY A 54 -0.62 0.77 -1.67
N ILE A 55 -0.22 0.42 -2.91
CA ILE A 55 -0.48 -0.91 -3.47
C ILE A 55 0.11 -2.05 -2.63
N PHE A 56 1.23 -1.81 -1.93
CA PHE A 56 1.86 -2.79 -1.04
C PHE A 56 1.27 -2.82 0.37
N ASP A 57 0.43 -1.85 0.72
CA ASP A 57 -0.27 -1.82 2.00
C ASP A 57 -1.44 -2.82 1.99
N GLU A 58 -1.86 -3.22 0.78
CA GLU A 58 -2.93 -4.19 0.59
C GLU A 58 -2.41 -5.62 0.75
N VAL A 59 -2.84 -6.30 1.81
CA VAL A 59 -2.39 -7.66 2.16
C VAL A 59 -2.61 -8.64 1.01
N GLY A 60 -3.73 -8.53 0.33
CA GLY A 60 -4.08 -9.41 -0.77
C GLY A 60 -3.14 -9.30 -1.97
N PHE A 61 -2.70 -8.08 -2.32
CA PHE A 61 -1.74 -7.85 -3.39
C PHE A 61 -0.33 -8.29 -2.98
N CYS A 62 0.15 -7.80 -1.83
CA CYS A 62 1.48 -8.09 -1.33
C CYS A 62 1.70 -9.60 -1.11
N GLY A 63 0.74 -10.28 -0.51
CA GLY A 63 0.79 -11.72 -0.29
C GLY A 63 0.91 -12.52 -1.59
N ARG A 64 0.11 -12.18 -2.62
CA ARG A 64 0.18 -12.84 -3.92
C ARG A 64 1.47 -12.56 -4.68
N LEU A 65 1.99 -11.35 -4.57
CA LEU A 65 3.28 -11.00 -5.16
C LEU A 65 4.39 -11.86 -4.56
N ILE A 66 4.45 -11.91 -3.22
CA ILE A 66 5.44 -12.72 -2.49
C ILE A 66 5.28 -14.22 -2.85
N GLU A 67 4.06 -14.74 -2.87
CA GLU A 67 3.80 -16.13 -3.26
C GLU A 67 4.29 -16.42 -4.69
N THR A 68 4.00 -15.52 -5.63
CA THR A 68 4.41 -15.68 -7.03
C THR A 68 5.93 -15.69 -7.17
N LEU A 69 6.60 -14.72 -6.53
CA LEU A 69 8.08 -14.64 -6.55
C LEU A 69 8.74 -15.83 -5.86
N SER A 70 8.16 -16.30 -4.75
CA SER A 70 8.66 -17.48 -4.05
C SER A 70 8.55 -18.74 -4.90
N ARG A 71 7.42 -18.91 -5.58
CA ARG A 71 7.19 -20.03 -6.48
C ARG A 71 8.17 -20.02 -7.66
N GLN A 72 8.44 -18.86 -8.24
CA GLN A 72 9.44 -18.70 -9.31
C GLN A 72 10.85 -19.07 -8.85
N LYS A 73 11.16 -18.83 -7.57
CA LYS A 73 12.46 -19.21 -6.96
C LYS A 73 12.47 -20.63 -6.39
N GLY A 74 11.46 -21.45 -6.65
CA GLY A 74 11.37 -22.82 -6.14
C GLY A 74 11.22 -22.90 -4.62
N ARG A 75 10.73 -21.85 -3.97
CA ARG A 75 10.50 -21.80 -2.52
C ARG A 75 9.00 -21.94 -2.24
N ASN A 76 8.66 -22.79 -1.29
CA ASN A 76 7.32 -22.84 -0.72
C ASN A 76 7.24 -21.81 0.40
N SER A 77 6.68 -20.64 0.14
CA SER A 77 6.30 -19.71 1.21
C SER A 77 4.79 -19.75 1.36
N ALA A 78 4.32 -20.30 2.45
CA ALA A 78 2.97 -20.07 2.90
C ALA A 78 2.93 -18.65 3.51
N VAL A 79 2.38 -17.69 2.77
CA VAL A 79 2.07 -16.36 3.30
C VAL A 79 0.76 -16.50 4.07
N SER A 80 0.82 -17.11 5.27
CA SER A 80 -0.33 -17.20 6.17
C SER A 80 -0.18 -16.20 7.32
N GLY A 81 -1.24 -15.48 7.62
CA GLY A 81 -1.33 -14.66 8.82
C GLY A 81 -0.66 -13.29 8.75
N GLN A 82 -0.57 -12.67 7.58
CA GLN A 82 -0.09 -11.29 7.47
C GLN A 82 -1.12 -10.33 8.08
N MET A 83 -0.65 -9.60 9.07
CA MET A 83 -1.32 -8.41 9.60
C MET A 83 -1.39 -7.35 8.51
N SER A 84 -2.51 -6.66 8.37
CA SER A 84 -2.61 -5.55 7.44
C SER A 84 -1.66 -4.41 7.87
N PHE A 85 -1.22 -3.61 6.90
CA PHE A 85 -0.40 -2.44 7.20
C PHE A 85 -1.12 -1.47 8.15
N TRP A 86 -2.43 -1.37 8.02
CA TRP A 86 -3.27 -0.57 8.92
C TRP A 86 -3.24 -1.10 10.37
N GLU A 87 -3.43 -2.38 10.58
CA GLU A 87 -3.33 -3.00 11.92
C GLU A 87 -1.94 -2.84 12.51
N TYR A 88 -0.89 -3.01 11.69
CA TYR A 88 0.49 -2.76 12.10
C TYR A 88 0.67 -1.31 12.57
N LYS A 89 0.21 -0.33 11.78
CA LYS A 89 0.28 1.10 12.16
C LYS A 89 -0.46 1.39 13.46
N GLN A 90 -1.66 0.85 13.65
CA GLN A 90 -2.40 1.05 14.89
C GLN A 90 -1.60 0.55 16.10
N ARG A 91 -1.03 -0.64 16.02
CA ARG A 91 -0.17 -1.16 17.10
C ARG A 91 1.05 -0.27 17.39
N GLU A 92 1.66 0.30 16.37
CA GLU A 92 2.81 1.20 16.58
C GLU A 92 2.37 2.54 17.18
N TYR A 93 1.19 3.03 16.82
CA TYR A 93 0.61 4.23 17.47
C TYR A 93 0.23 3.96 18.92
N ASP A 94 -0.31 2.81 19.25
CA ASP A 94 -0.61 2.43 20.64
C ASP A 94 0.67 2.40 21.49
N LYS A 95 1.74 1.78 20.99
CA LYS A 95 3.05 1.80 21.66
C LYS A 95 3.59 3.22 21.87
N LEU A 96 3.45 4.09 20.86
CA LEU A 96 3.88 5.48 20.97
C LEU A 96 3.05 6.22 22.03
N ALA A 97 1.75 5.98 22.06
CA ALA A 97 0.85 6.55 23.07
C ALA A 97 1.25 6.09 24.48
N ASP A 98 1.55 4.83 24.68
CA ASP A 98 2.02 4.29 25.96
C ASP A 98 3.32 4.97 26.41
N VAL A 99 4.29 5.11 25.52
CA VAL A 99 5.56 5.81 25.81
C VAL A 99 5.31 7.27 26.21
N ILE A 100 4.40 7.97 25.54
CA ILE A 100 4.03 9.35 25.88
C ILE A 100 3.38 9.39 27.26
N LEU A 101 2.42 8.51 27.53
CA LEU A 101 1.71 8.44 28.81
C LEU A 101 2.66 8.15 29.99
N GLU A 102 3.67 7.32 29.79
CA GLU A 102 4.63 6.96 30.82
C GLU A 102 5.70 8.04 31.10
N ASN A 103 6.01 8.88 30.11
CA ASN A 103 7.15 9.78 30.18
C ASN A 103 6.78 11.29 30.18
N MET A 104 5.51 11.64 30.01
CA MET A 104 5.05 13.02 29.99
C MET A 104 4.09 13.32 31.14
N ASP A 105 4.16 14.55 31.66
CA ASP A 105 3.14 15.06 32.57
C ASP A 105 1.85 15.36 31.78
N MET A 106 1.00 14.36 31.72
CA MET A 106 -0.25 14.43 30.96
C MET A 106 -1.23 15.44 31.57
N GLU A 107 -1.19 15.64 32.88
CA GLU A 107 -2.05 16.63 33.56
C GLU A 107 -1.66 18.05 33.16
N TYR A 108 -0.36 18.33 33.14
CA TYR A 108 0.16 19.60 32.61
C TYR A 108 -0.21 19.81 31.16
N LEU A 109 -0.03 18.78 30.33
CA LEU A 109 -0.34 18.83 28.89
C LEU A 109 -1.82 19.16 28.65
N TYR A 110 -2.73 18.46 29.30
CA TYR A 110 -4.17 18.71 29.16
C TYR A 110 -4.57 20.10 29.61
N ARG A 111 -3.96 20.60 30.68
CA ARG A 111 -4.19 21.97 31.16
C ARG A 111 -3.76 23.02 30.14
N VAL A 112 -2.58 22.85 29.53
CA VAL A 112 -2.09 23.76 28.48
C VAL A 112 -2.97 23.71 27.23
N MET A 113 -3.51 22.52 26.90
CA MET A 113 -4.45 22.33 25.78
C MET A 113 -5.88 22.85 26.07
N GLY A 114 -6.15 23.36 27.28
CA GLY A 114 -7.49 23.79 27.68
C GLY A 114 -8.49 22.64 27.84
N ARG A 115 -8.01 21.43 28.09
CA ARG A 115 -8.79 20.23 28.35
C ARG A 115 -8.60 19.80 29.81
N ALA A 116 -9.08 20.63 30.72
CA ALA A 116 -9.12 20.30 32.16
C ALA A 116 -10.48 19.69 32.53
#